data_863c6170dab7629bcbf1702b9b4db679
#
_entry.id   863c6170dab7629bcbf1702b9b4db679
#
_cell.length_a   1.000
_cell.length_b   1.000
_cell.length_c   1.000
_cell.angle_alpha   90.00
_cell.angle_beta   90.00
_cell.angle_gamma   90.00
#
_symmetry.space_group_name_H-M   'P 1'
#
loop_
_entity.id
_entity.type
_entity.pdbx_description
1 polymer ?
#
loop_
_entity_poly.entity_id
_entity_poly.type
_entity_poly.pdbx_seq_one_letter_code
_entity_poly.pdbx_strand_id
1 'polypeptide(L)'
;MTFPILRGSMSPAAATAAVSPLLVLLPSLGTTTHLWDGVVDRISALPDAPRILRVDLPGHGASPATREPFTVADLAAGVLQLVDEVGGGAFQVVGDSLGGAVALELAIAVPGRVLGFGMFCSGARIATPASWAQRAAQVRASGTASVVAGSAQRWFAPGYLDEHPDGPGPAALSTLIDIDDESYALCCEALSAFDRTASLAAVRAPALIVAGAHDPVCTPASMRELAAGLPDARFVELPDASHLVPLEEPAATAALLATLLRRDGQFDDAFERGMSVRRAVLGDEHVDRANAAITPETADFQEFITRYAWGEVWARPQLTRSQRSIATLASLVTGGHESELRMHVHAALRNGLTRTEIAEIIHHTALYAGLPAANSALAAMRDVFAEQSGDAGSEASTEPGIAQNSEPEENDG
;
A
#
# COMPACT_ATOMS: atom_id res chain seq x y z
N MET A 1 -31.28 6.51 -16.11
CA MET A 1 -31.16 6.70 -14.66
C MET A 1 -30.58 8.08 -14.44
N THR A 2 -31.24 8.91 -13.67
CA THR A 2 -30.76 10.24 -13.32
C THR A 2 -30.07 10.13 -11.97
N PHE A 3 -28.74 10.18 -11.94
CA PHE A 3 -27.97 10.28 -10.69
C PHE A 3 -27.84 11.76 -10.27
N PRO A 4 -27.57 12.06 -8.99
CA PRO A 4 -27.46 13.42 -8.51
C PRO A 4 -26.30 14.15 -9.18
N ILE A 5 -26.48 15.44 -9.45
CA ILE A 5 -25.40 16.28 -9.98
C ILE A 5 -24.38 16.53 -8.88
N LEU A 6 -23.14 16.15 -9.14
CA LEU A 6 -22.00 16.43 -8.27
C LEU A 6 -21.13 17.55 -8.83
N ARG A 7 -20.40 18.22 -7.97
CA ARG A 7 -19.35 19.18 -8.32
C ARG A 7 -18.05 18.77 -7.67
N GLY A 8 -16.97 18.97 -8.41
CA GLY A 8 -15.63 18.72 -7.94
C GLY A 8 -14.69 19.86 -8.23
N SER A 9 -13.62 19.95 -7.48
CA SER A 9 -12.53 20.89 -7.70
C SER A 9 -11.23 20.15 -7.98
N MET A 10 -10.51 20.58 -9.02
CA MET A 10 -9.17 20.08 -9.32
C MET A 10 -8.12 20.90 -8.57
N SER A 11 -7.21 20.24 -7.86
CA SER A 11 -6.01 20.92 -7.35
C SER A 11 -5.07 21.23 -8.52
N PRO A 12 -4.33 22.37 -8.47
CA PRO A 12 -3.35 22.70 -9.50
C PRO A 12 -2.36 21.55 -9.65
N ALA A 13 -2.28 20.99 -10.86
CA ALA A 13 -1.28 19.96 -11.16
C ALA A 13 0.11 20.61 -11.21
N ALA A 14 1.15 19.90 -10.75
CA ALA A 14 2.53 20.28 -11.06
C ALA A 14 2.71 20.36 -12.58
N ALA A 15 3.55 21.25 -13.08
CA ALA A 15 3.70 21.55 -14.51
C ALA A 15 4.12 20.33 -15.38
N THR A 16 4.50 19.21 -14.76
CA THR A 16 4.89 17.94 -15.41
C THR A 16 3.75 16.89 -15.43
N ALA A 17 2.56 17.22 -14.96
CA ALA A 17 1.53 16.26 -14.54
C ALA A 17 0.58 15.77 -15.65
N ALA A 18 0.86 16.00 -16.93
CA ALA A 18 0.00 15.50 -18.01
C ALA A 18 -0.16 13.96 -18.07
N VAL A 19 0.71 13.23 -17.36
CA VAL A 19 0.75 11.74 -17.28
C VAL A 19 0.54 11.21 -15.86
N SER A 20 0.36 12.09 -14.86
CA SER A 20 0.19 11.68 -13.46
C SER A 20 -1.19 11.03 -13.26
N PRO A 21 -1.26 9.95 -12.46
CA PRO A 21 -2.53 9.31 -12.12
C PRO A 21 -3.48 10.30 -11.43
N LEU A 22 -4.79 10.07 -11.59
CA LEU A 22 -5.81 10.86 -10.92
C LEU A 22 -6.13 10.23 -9.56
N LEU A 23 -6.08 11.04 -8.50
CA LEU A 23 -6.59 10.72 -7.18
C LEU A 23 -7.92 11.42 -6.96
N VAL A 24 -8.98 10.66 -6.68
CA VAL A 24 -10.31 11.17 -6.33
C VAL A 24 -10.48 11.11 -4.81
N LEU A 25 -10.87 12.21 -4.19
CA LEU A 25 -11.09 12.32 -2.74
C LEU A 25 -12.56 12.64 -2.45
N LEU A 26 -13.19 11.80 -1.61
CA LEU A 26 -14.60 11.82 -1.28
C LEU A 26 -14.81 12.09 0.21
N PRO A 27 -15.66 13.04 0.60
CA PRO A 27 -15.84 13.45 1.98
C PRO A 27 -16.80 12.54 2.75
N SER A 28 -16.80 12.69 4.08
CA SER A 28 -17.79 12.13 4.99
C SER A 28 -19.15 12.83 4.84
N LEU A 29 -20.23 12.13 5.17
CA LEU A 29 -21.56 12.74 5.28
C LEU A 29 -21.55 13.89 6.30
N GLY A 30 -21.98 15.05 5.88
CA GLY A 30 -21.99 16.25 6.71
C GLY A 30 -20.71 17.09 6.63
N THR A 31 -19.75 16.68 5.81
CA THR A 31 -18.53 17.45 5.53
C THR A 31 -18.45 17.80 4.04
N THR A 32 -17.44 18.58 3.66
CA THR A 32 -17.19 18.98 2.28
C THR A 32 -15.78 18.57 1.85
N THR A 33 -15.39 18.94 0.65
CA THR A 33 -14.01 18.79 0.14
C THR A 33 -12.94 19.32 1.07
N HIS A 34 -13.27 20.24 2.00
CA HIS A 34 -12.36 20.78 3.01
C HIS A 34 -11.86 19.76 4.04
N LEU A 35 -12.55 18.62 4.18
CA LEU A 35 -12.07 17.47 4.97
C LEU A 35 -10.63 17.07 4.59
N TRP A 36 -10.27 17.27 3.33
CA TRP A 36 -9.01 16.81 2.75
C TRP A 36 -7.94 17.90 2.62
N ASP A 37 -8.20 19.16 3.02
CA ASP A 37 -7.30 20.31 2.76
C ASP A 37 -5.87 20.02 3.28
N GLY A 38 -5.73 19.66 4.55
CA GLY A 38 -4.43 19.36 5.14
C GLY A 38 -3.70 18.17 4.54
N VAL A 39 -4.43 17.24 3.95
CA VAL A 39 -3.87 16.08 3.22
C VAL A 39 -3.42 16.51 1.82
N VAL A 40 -4.25 17.28 1.12
CA VAL A 40 -3.96 17.79 -0.23
C VAL A 40 -2.72 18.66 -0.24
N ASP A 41 -2.56 19.55 0.74
CA ASP A 41 -1.37 20.39 0.87
C ASP A 41 -0.08 19.56 0.92
N ARG A 42 -0.11 18.45 1.68
CA ARG A 42 1.04 17.58 1.84
C ARG A 42 1.33 16.73 0.60
N ILE A 43 0.28 16.18 -0.02
CA ILE A 43 0.43 15.37 -1.23
C ILE A 43 0.89 16.23 -2.41
N SER A 44 0.36 17.44 -2.53
CA SER A 44 0.74 18.39 -3.60
C SER A 44 2.19 18.86 -3.50
N ALA A 45 2.82 18.73 -2.34
CA ALA A 45 4.25 19.05 -2.12
C ALA A 45 5.19 17.88 -2.54
N LEU A 46 4.66 16.72 -2.90
CA LEU A 46 5.48 15.59 -3.35
C LEU A 46 6.04 15.86 -4.76
N PRO A 47 7.26 15.39 -5.08
CA PRO A 47 7.86 15.55 -6.41
C PRO A 47 6.99 15.02 -7.56
N ASP A 48 6.30 13.90 -7.32
CA ASP A 48 5.44 13.21 -8.28
C ASP A 48 3.97 13.31 -7.84
N ALA A 49 3.53 14.52 -7.45
CA ALA A 49 2.18 14.76 -6.99
C ALA A 49 1.13 14.33 -8.05
N PRO A 50 0.07 13.61 -7.65
CA PRO A 50 -1.00 13.23 -8.55
C PRO A 50 -1.84 14.44 -8.94
N ARG A 51 -2.65 14.28 -9.98
CA ARG A 51 -3.81 15.15 -10.20
C ARG A 51 -4.85 14.81 -9.14
N ILE A 52 -5.40 15.79 -8.44
CA ILE A 52 -6.37 15.55 -7.36
C ILE A 52 -7.71 16.14 -7.74
N LEU A 53 -8.75 15.30 -7.78
CA LEU A 53 -10.16 15.68 -7.90
C LEU A 53 -10.83 15.50 -6.54
N ARG A 54 -11.29 16.59 -5.93
CA ARG A 54 -12.11 16.56 -4.71
C ARG A 54 -13.55 16.77 -5.08
N VAL A 55 -14.46 15.95 -4.57
CA VAL A 55 -15.88 15.95 -4.94
C VAL A 55 -16.76 16.19 -3.71
N ASP A 56 -17.69 17.11 -3.79
CA ASP A 56 -18.71 17.32 -2.76
C ASP A 56 -19.94 16.41 -3.00
N LEU A 57 -20.56 15.95 -1.91
CA LEU A 57 -21.80 15.19 -1.93
C LEU A 57 -23.00 16.07 -2.33
N PRO A 58 -24.14 15.53 -2.76
CA PRO A 58 -25.33 16.32 -3.10
C PRO A 58 -25.74 17.22 -1.94
N GLY A 59 -25.97 18.52 -2.21
CA GLY A 59 -26.33 19.51 -1.20
C GLY A 59 -25.23 19.88 -0.21
N HIS A 60 -24.00 19.42 -0.44
CA HIS A 60 -22.81 19.76 0.33
C HIS A 60 -21.89 20.64 -0.52
N GLY A 61 -21.24 21.64 0.11
CA GLY A 61 -20.25 22.49 -0.55
C GLY A 61 -20.71 23.08 -1.88
N ALA A 62 -20.02 22.75 -2.97
CA ALA A 62 -20.32 23.23 -4.31
C ALA A 62 -21.37 22.39 -5.07
N SER A 63 -21.72 21.20 -4.58
CA SER A 63 -22.71 20.34 -5.22
C SER A 63 -24.13 20.84 -4.98
N PRO A 64 -24.99 20.94 -6.03
CA PRO A 64 -26.34 21.43 -5.86
C PRO A 64 -27.19 20.49 -4.98
N ALA A 65 -28.16 21.07 -4.30
CA ALA A 65 -29.14 20.31 -3.56
C ALA A 65 -30.01 19.46 -4.49
N THR A 66 -30.42 18.29 -4.00
CA THR A 66 -31.32 17.38 -4.71
C THR A 66 -32.59 17.10 -3.88
N ARG A 67 -33.66 16.74 -4.56
CA ARG A 67 -34.92 16.28 -3.95
C ARG A 67 -35.29 14.87 -4.41
N GLU A 68 -34.53 14.34 -5.35
CA GLU A 68 -34.76 13.01 -5.90
C GLU A 68 -33.93 11.97 -5.10
N PRO A 69 -34.58 10.86 -4.67
CA PRO A 69 -33.86 9.76 -4.03
C PRO A 69 -32.76 9.19 -4.91
N PHE A 70 -31.65 8.78 -4.30
CA PHE A 70 -30.53 8.17 -4.96
C PHE A 70 -29.90 7.07 -4.07
N THR A 71 -29.09 6.23 -4.66
CA THR A 71 -28.32 5.18 -3.99
C THR A 71 -26.83 5.54 -3.94
N VAL A 72 -26.04 4.78 -3.18
CA VAL A 72 -24.57 4.89 -3.21
C VAL A 72 -24.03 4.57 -4.61
N ALA A 73 -24.68 3.68 -5.36
CA ALA A 73 -24.33 3.39 -6.75
C ALA A 73 -24.57 4.60 -7.68
N ASP A 74 -25.61 5.37 -7.44
CA ASP A 74 -25.87 6.61 -8.20
C ASP A 74 -24.84 7.69 -7.86
N LEU A 75 -24.37 7.78 -6.60
CA LEU A 75 -23.26 8.65 -6.23
C LEU A 75 -21.96 8.23 -6.94
N ALA A 76 -21.67 6.93 -6.99
CA ALA A 76 -20.52 6.39 -7.70
C ALA A 76 -20.59 6.72 -9.20
N ALA A 77 -21.75 6.62 -9.83
CA ALA A 77 -21.96 7.02 -11.23
C ALA A 77 -21.71 8.52 -11.46
N GLY A 78 -22.16 9.38 -10.55
CA GLY A 78 -21.89 10.82 -10.59
C GLY A 78 -20.40 11.16 -10.45
N VAL A 79 -19.68 10.46 -9.56
CA VAL A 79 -18.22 10.60 -9.43
C VAL A 79 -17.53 10.14 -10.70
N LEU A 80 -17.94 9.01 -11.29
CA LEU A 80 -17.36 8.50 -12.54
C LEU A 80 -17.54 9.47 -13.70
N GLN A 81 -18.68 10.15 -13.78
CA GLN A 81 -18.90 11.21 -14.77
C GLN A 81 -17.88 12.35 -14.60
N LEU A 82 -17.66 12.83 -13.37
CA LEU A 82 -16.65 13.88 -13.12
C LEU A 82 -15.24 13.41 -13.47
N VAL A 83 -14.89 12.15 -13.19
CA VAL A 83 -13.63 11.55 -13.63
C VAL A 83 -13.49 11.58 -15.13
N ASP A 84 -14.55 11.28 -15.89
CA ASP A 84 -14.55 11.32 -17.37
C ASP A 84 -14.40 12.76 -17.88
N GLU A 85 -15.09 13.72 -17.28
CA GLU A 85 -15.02 15.15 -17.64
C GLU A 85 -13.60 15.73 -17.48
N VAL A 86 -12.84 15.26 -16.49
CA VAL A 86 -11.45 15.70 -16.28
C VAL A 86 -10.42 14.84 -17.02
N GLY A 87 -10.87 13.92 -17.89
CA GLY A 87 -9.98 13.01 -18.66
C GLY A 87 -9.21 12.06 -17.75
N GLY A 88 -9.86 11.53 -16.70
CA GLY A 88 -9.21 10.75 -15.65
C GLY A 88 -8.79 9.33 -16.04
N GLY A 89 -9.42 8.70 -17.05
CA GLY A 89 -9.08 7.34 -17.46
C GLY A 89 -9.14 6.33 -16.32
N ALA A 90 -8.01 5.68 -16.02
CA ALA A 90 -7.83 4.90 -14.79
C ALA A 90 -7.42 5.83 -13.64
N PHE A 91 -7.91 5.56 -12.43
CA PHE A 91 -7.78 6.46 -11.28
C PHE A 91 -7.70 5.70 -9.95
N GLN A 92 -7.23 6.38 -8.94
CA GLN A 92 -7.36 5.94 -7.55
C GLN A 92 -8.46 6.74 -6.86
N VAL A 93 -9.19 6.12 -5.94
CA VAL A 93 -10.28 6.76 -5.21
C VAL A 93 -10.16 6.50 -3.72
N VAL A 94 -10.31 7.54 -2.93
CA VAL A 94 -10.25 7.47 -1.47
C VAL A 94 -11.43 8.22 -0.88
N GLY A 95 -12.08 7.65 0.11
CA GLY A 95 -13.20 8.28 0.77
C GLY A 95 -13.24 8.02 2.26
N ASP A 96 -13.79 9.00 2.97
CA ASP A 96 -14.11 8.89 4.37
C ASP A 96 -15.60 8.56 4.56
N SER A 97 -15.92 7.61 5.42
CA SER A 97 -17.31 7.25 5.78
C SER A 97 -18.18 6.95 4.55
N LEU A 98 -19.19 7.77 4.24
CA LEU A 98 -19.99 7.65 3.01
C LEU A 98 -19.12 7.71 1.76
N GLY A 99 -18.11 8.58 1.75
CA GLY A 99 -17.14 8.63 0.65
C GLY A 99 -16.39 7.31 0.45
N GLY A 100 -16.08 6.60 1.53
CA GLY A 100 -15.47 5.26 1.48
C GLY A 100 -16.44 4.20 0.94
N ALA A 101 -17.74 4.29 1.25
CA ALA A 101 -18.74 3.43 0.66
C ALA A 101 -18.88 3.66 -0.87
N VAL A 102 -18.78 4.93 -1.32
CA VAL A 102 -18.73 5.27 -2.76
C VAL A 102 -17.45 4.74 -3.41
N ALA A 103 -16.30 4.81 -2.73
CA ALA A 103 -15.04 4.26 -3.24
C ALA A 103 -15.11 2.74 -3.44
N LEU A 104 -15.72 2.01 -2.49
CA LEU A 104 -15.97 0.57 -2.62
C LEU A 104 -16.92 0.26 -3.79
N GLU A 105 -17.98 1.04 -3.94
CA GLU A 105 -18.93 0.87 -5.05
C GLU A 105 -18.25 1.06 -6.40
N LEU A 106 -17.38 2.06 -6.55
CA LEU A 106 -16.56 2.26 -7.76
C LEU A 106 -15.61 1.08 -8.02
N ALA A 107 -14.95 0.55 -6.99
CA ALA A 107 -14.07 -0.60 -7.12
C ALA A 107 -14.81 -1.86 -7.60
N ILE A 108 -16.10 -2.00 -7.23
CA ILE A 108 -16.97 -3.09 -7.69
C ILE A 108 -17.50 -2.83 -9.10
N ALA A 109 -17.98 -1.61 -9.38
CA ALA A 109 -18.68 -1.28 -10.62
C ALA A 109 -17.73 -1.15 -11.83
N VAL A 110 -16.52 -0.61 -11.63
CA VAL A 110 -15.55 -0.33 -12.72
C VAL A 110 -14.14 -0.86 -12.39
N PRO A 111 -13.99 -2.18 -12.14
CA PRO A 111 -12.74 -2.77 -11.63
C PRO A 111 -11.55 -2.58 -12.59
N GLY A 112 -11.79 -2.36 -13.88
CA GLY A 112 -10.74 -2.08 -14.87
C GLY A 112 -10.24 -0.62 -14.87
N ARG A 113 -10.88 0.26 -14.12
CA ARG A 113 -10.53 1.69 -14.02
C ARG A 113 -9.99 2.09 -12.65
N VAL A 114 -10.42 1.42 -11.58
CA VAL A 114 -9.94 1.70 -10.22
C VAL A 114 -8.61 0.99 -10.00
N LEU A 115 -7.51 1.76 -9.98
CA LEU A 115 -6.15 1.28 -9.76
C LEU A 115 -5.89 0.88 -8.31
N GLY A 116 -6.63 1.47 -7.38
CA GLY A 116 -6.60 1.20 -5.95
C GLY A 116 -7.60 2.11 -5.25
N PHE A 117 -8.07 1.71 -4.07
CA PHE A 117 -9.00 2.52 -3.31
C PHE A 117 -8.68 2.56 -1.82
N GLY A 118 -9.09 3.66 -1.17
CA GLY A 118 -8.96 3.84 0.28
C GLY A 118 -10.32 4.05 0.94
N MET A 119 -10.54 3.36 2.06
CA MET A 119 -11.70 3.55 2.92
C MET A 119 -11.23 3.97 4.30
N PHE A 120 -11.55 5.19 4.67
CA PHE A 120 -11.28 5.75 5.99
C PHE A 120 -12.58 5.74 6.78
N CYS A 121 -12.59 5.16 7.97
CA CYS A 121 -13.74 5.13 8.89
C CYS A 121 -15.07 4.81 8.19
N SER A 122 -15.11 3.74 7.41
CA SER A 122 -16.20 3.37 6.51
C SER A 122 -16.64 1.91 6.70
N GLY A 123 -17.32 1.31 5.72
CA GLY A 123 -17.73 -0.09 5.78
C GLY A 123 -18.44 -0.55 4.51
N ALA A 124 -18.51 -1.87 4.31
CA ALA A 124 -19.38 -2.47 3.30
C ALA A 124 -20.87 -2.32 3.68
N ARG A 125 -21.15 -2.09 4.93
CA ARG A 125 -22.39 -1.61 5.54
C ARG A 125 -22.02 -0.76 6.74
N ILE A 126 -22.56 0.46 6.82
CA ILE A 126 -22.27 1.42 7.90
C ILE A 126 -23.50 1.53 8.79
N ALA A 127 -23.35 1.23 10.07
CA ALA A 127 -24.42 1.25 11.07
C ALA A 127 -25.65 0.40 10.67
N THR A 128 -26.84 0.76 11.09
CA THR A 128 -28.08 0.01 10.80
C THR A 128 -29.05 0.83 9.95
N PRO A 129 -29.88 0.19 9.11
CA PRO A 129 -30.95 0.89 8.37
C PRO A 129 -31.85 1.75 9.27
N ALA A 130 -32.19 1.25 10.47
CA ALA A 130 -33.05 1.96 11.41
C ALA A 130 -32.40 3.25 11.95
N SER A 131 -31.08 3.21 12.27
CA SER A 131 -30.38 4.41 12.74
C SER A 131 -30.26 5.49 11.67
N TRP A 132 -30.06 5.11 10.41
CA TRP A 132 -30.05 6.05 9.30
C TRP A 132 -31.41 6.65 9.00
N ALA A 133 -32.48 5.84 9.03
CA ALA A 133 -33.87 6.32 8.90
C ALA A 133 -34.24 7.30 10.01
N GLN A 134 -33.85 7.02 11.26
CA GLN A 134 -34.04 7.93 12.38
C GLN A 134 -33.31 9.26 12.18
N ARG A 135 -32.07 9.23 11.72
CA ARG A 135 -31.27 10.43 11.45
C ARG A 135 -31.86 11.26 10.31
N ALA A 136 -32.29 10.61 9.22
CA ALA A 136 -32.99 11.29 8.12
C ALA A 136 -34.26 12.00 8.60
N ALA A 137 -35.08 11.32 9.42
CA ALA A 137 -36.30 11.90 10.00
C ALA A 137 -35.98 13.08 10.94
N GLN A 138 -34.95 12.97 11.77
CA GLN A 138 -34.49 14.05 12.66
C GLN A 138 -34.08 15.30 11.87
N VAL A 139 -33.28 15.13 10.82
CA VAL A 139 -32.83 16.26 10.00
C VAL A 139 -33.96 16.90 9.22
N ARG A 140 -34.89 16.13 8.65
CA ARG A 140 -36.11 16.68 8.02
C ARG A 140 -36.99 17.47 8.97
N ALA A 141 -37.03 17.06 10.25
CA ALA A 141 -37.86 17.73 11.26
C ALA A 141 -37.20 18.97 11.87
N SER A 142 -35.90 18.99 11.99
CA SER A 142 -35.18 19.97 12.85
C SER A 142 -33.89 20.52 12.24
N GLY A 143 -33.63 20.23 10.97
CA GLY A 143 -32.44 20.66 10.22
C GLY A 143 -31.13 19.94 10.63
N THR A 144 -30.09 20.12 9.84
CA THR A 144 -28.74 19.59 10.08
C THR A 144 -28.14 20.12 11.38
N ALA A 145 -28.53 21.32 11.84
CA ALA A 145 -28.12 21.85 13.14
C ALA A 145 -28.45 20.91 14.30
N SER A 146 -29.56 20.12 14.20
CA SER A 146 -29.97 19.18 15.24
C SER A 146 -29.00 18.00 15.47
N VAL A 147 -28.14 17.71 14.53
CA VAL A 147 -27.19 16.59 14.61
C VAL A 147 -25.77 17.03 14.95
N VAL A 148 -25.47 18.34 15.05
CA VAL A 148 -24.12 18.90 15.29
C VAL A 148 -23.50 18.36 16.59
N ALA A 149 -24.19 18.46 17.71
CA ALA A 149 -23.67 18.01 19.01
C ALA A 149 -23.31 16.51 19.00
N GLY A 150 -24.17 15.68 18.42
CA GLY A 150 -23.89 14.25 18.27
C GLY A 150 -22.79 13.97 17.24
N SER A 151 -22.60 14.83 16.25
CA SER A 151 -21.51 14.72 15.29
C SER A 151 -20.18 15.08 15.94
N ALA A 152 -20.09 16.13 16.74
CA ALA A 152 -18.90 16.48 17.50
C ALA A 152 -18.36 15.30 18.33
N GLN A 153 -19.27 14.59 19.00
CA GLN A 153 -18.90 13.42 19.83
C GLN A 153 -18.40 12.20 19.04
N ARG A 154 -18.83 12.07 17.80
CA ARG A 154 -18.46 10.92 16.94
C ARG A 154 -17.28 11.22 16.03
N TRP A 155 -17.16 12.47 15.58
CA TRP A 155 -16.19 12.86 14.56
C TRP A 155 -14.77 12.98 15.08
N PHE A 156 -14.62 13.37 16.36
CA PHE A 156 -13.31 13.74 16.92
C PHE A 156 -12.94 12.86 18.11
N ALA A 157 -11.65 12.59 18.20
CA ALA A 157 -11.05 11.93 19.37
C ALA A 157 -11.23 12.79 20.63
N PRO A 158 -11.23 12.17 21.83
CA PRO A 158 -11.33 12.90 23.08
C PRO A 158 -10.27 14.00 23.21
N GLY A 159 -10.70 15.24 23.49
CA GLY A 159 -9.82 16.40 23.65
C GLY A 159 -9.49 17.16 22.37
N TYR A 160 -9.69 16.58 21.19
CA TYR A 160 -9.27 17.19 19.92
C TYR A 160 -9.84 18.61 19.72
N LEU A 161 -11.13 18.84 19.99
CA LEU A 161 -11.75 20.16 19.82
C LEU A 161 -11.24 21.19 20.84
N ASP A 162 -10.92 20.77 22.04
CA ASP A 162 -10.37 21.64 23.11
C ASP A 162 -8.92 22.04 22.81
N GLU A 163 -8.15 21.15 22.19
CA GLU A 163 -6.77 21.38 21.79
C GLU A 163 -6.67 22.21 20.51
N HIS A 164 -7.72 22.20 19.67
CA HIS A 164 -7.76 22.88 18.38
C HIS A 164 -9.01 23.80 18.26
N PRO A 165 -9.22 24.79 19.14
CA PRO A 165 -10.46 25.56 19.17
C PRO A 165 -10.69 26.41 17.91
N ASP A 166 -9.62 26.82 17.23
CA ASP A 166 -9.66 27.59 15.98
C ASP A 166 -9.24 26.72 14.77
N GLY A 167 -9.22 25.39 14.96
CA GLY A 167 -8.77 24.42 13.96
C GLY A 167 -9.86 24.02 12.96
N PRO A 168 -9.55 23.05 12.10
CA PRO A 168 -10.49 22.55 11.09
C PRO A 168 -11.68 21.81 11.68
N GLY A 169 -11.62 21.29 12.91
CA GLY A 169 -12.71 20.58 13.56
C GLY A 169 -13.94 21.46 13.79
N PRO A 170 -13.84 22.61 14.51
CA PRO A 170 -14.93 23.57 14.65
C PRO A 170 -15.47 24.08 13.30
N ALA A 171 -14.60 24.28 12.31
CA ALA A 171 -14.99 24.69 10.97
C ALA A 171 -15.87 23.61 10.28
N ALA A 172 -15.51 22.33 10.41
CA ALA A 172 -16.32 21.23 9.87
C ALA A 172 -17.70 21.14 10.53
N LEU A 173 -17.80 21.34 11.86
CA LEU A 173 -19.09 21.40 12.57
C LEU A 173 -19.94 22.62 12.14
N SER A 174 -19.30 23.76 11.85
CA SER A 174 -20.00 24.92 11.29
C SER A 174 -20.52 24.63 9.89
N THR A 175 -19.70 24.00 9.04
CA THR A 175 -20.11 23.60 7.67
C THR A 175 -21.31 22.67 7.68
N LEU A 176 -21.43 21.77 8.67
CA LEU A 176 -22.57 20.86 8.79
C LEU A 176 -23.92 21.58 8.89
N ILE A 177 -23.95 22.78 9.49
CA ILE A 177 -25.17 23.58 9.65
C ILE A 177 -25.67 24.13 8.30
N ASP A 178 -24.75 24.38 7.38
CA ASP A 178 -25.03 25.00 6.07
C ASP A 178 -25.42 23.95 4.98
N ILE A 179 -25.38 22.65 5.32
CA ILE A 179 -25.72 21.59 4.38
C ILE A 179 -27.24 21.51 4.20
N ASP A 180 -27.68 21.31 2.95
CA ASP A 180 -29.12 21.18 2.64
C ASP A 180 -29.75 19.96 3.34
N ASP A 181 -30.75 20.22 4.16
CA ASP A 181 -31.39 19.24 5.04
C ASP A 181 -31.90 18.02 4.28
N GLU A 182 -32.61 18.24 3.15
CA GLU A 182 -33.19 17.13 2.39
C GLU A 182 -32.08 16.30 1.70
N SER A 183 -31.10 16.94 1.12
CA SER A 183 -29.97 16.22 0.51
C SER A 183 -29.18 15.39 1.55
N TYR A 184 -28.99 15.91 2.77
CA TYR A 184 -28.43 15.16 3.89
C TYR A 184 -29.28 13.94 4.26
N ALA A 185 -30.62 14.13 4.36
CA ALA A 185 -31.56 13.05 4.67
C ALA A 185 -31.55 11.96 3.57
N LEU A 186 -31.48 12.35 2.30
CA LEU A 186 -31.35 11.41 1.17
C LEU A 186 -30.02 10.65 1.19
N CYS A 187 -28.92 11.27 1.61
CA CYS A 187 -27.64 10.56 1.85
C CYS A 187 -27.80 9.51 2.97
N CYS A 188 -28.53 9.82 4.06
CA CYS A 188 -28.82 8.83 5.10
C CYS A 188 -29.65 7.66 4.55
N GLU A 189 -30.61 7.91 3.68
CA GLU A 189 -31.42 6.86 3.04
C GLU A 189 -30.57 5.99 2.10
N ALA A 190 -29.65 6.59 1.35
CA ALA A 190 -28.70 5.86 0.52
C ALA A 190 -27.82 4.92 1.36
N LEU A 191 -27.32 5.38 2.52
CA LEU A 191 -26.58 4.55 3.49
C LEU A 191 -27.46 3.47 4.12
N SER A 192 -28.73 3.76 4.41
CA SER A 192 -29.69 2.79 4.95
C SER A 192 -29.89 1.58 4.04
N ALA A 193 -29.80 1.79 2.72
CA ALA A 193 -29.97 0.76 1.70
C ALA A 193 -28.63 0.09 1.27
N PHE A 194 -27.50 0.62 1.71
CA PHE A 194 -26.19 0.16 1.25
C PHE A 194 -25.71 -1.06 2.03
N ASP A 195 -25.48 -2.16 1.32
CA ASP A 195 -24.78 -3.36 1.81
C ASP A 195 -24.02 -4.04 0.65
N ARG A 196 -22.71 -4.09 0.76
CA ARG A 196 -21.79 -4.75 -0.19
C ARG A 196 -20.97 -5.88 0.46
N THR A 197 -21.36 -6.33 1.65
CA THR A 197 -20.66 -7.37 2.40
C THR A 197 -20.45 -8.64 1.56
N ALA A 198 -21.47 -9.07 0.80
CA ALA A 198 -21.38 -10.25 -0.06
C ALA A 198 -20.47 -10.05 -1.29
N SER A 199 -20.11 -8.81 -1.63
CA SER A 199 -19.31 -8.49 -2.82
C SER A 199 -17.82 -8.35 -2.53
N LEU A 200 -17.41 -8.29 -1.26
CA LEU A 200 -16.01 -7.99 -0.86
C LEU A 200 -15.00 -8.95 -1.48
N ALA A 201 -15.28 -10.25 -1.45
CA ALA A 201 -14.37 -11.27 -2.00
C ALA A 201 -14.15 -11.18 -3.52
N ALA A 202 -15.00 -10.46 -4.24
CA ALA A 202 -14.87 -10.26 -5.69
C ALA A 202 -14.13 -8.96 -6.08
N VAL A 203 -13.80 -8.10 -5.12
CA VAL A 203 -13.07 -6.84 -5.37
C VAL A 203 -11.65 -7.16 -5.83
N ARG A 204 -11.21 -6.55 -6.93
CA ARG A 204 -9.91 -6.79 -7.55
C ARG A 204 -8.88 -5.71 -7.23
N ALA A 205 -9.36 -4.47 -7.04
CA ALA A 205 -8.49 -3.34 -6.77
C ALA A 205 -7.89 -3.45 -5.36
N PRO A 206 -6.60 -3.15 -5.20
CA PRO A 206 -5.97 -3.10 -3.89
C PRO A 206 -6.63 -2.05 -2.99
N ALA A 207 -6.82 -2.39 -1.70
CA ALA A 207 -7.54 -1.59 -0.72
C ALA A 207 -6.63 -1.10 0.41
N LEU A 208 -6.74 0.18 0.77
CA LEU A 208 -6.21 0.76 1.99
C LEU A 208 -7.39 1.00 2.96
N ILE A 209 -7.43 0.28 4.06
CA ILE A 209 -8.49 0.35 5.06
C ILE A 209 -7.95 1.00 6.31
N VAL A 210 -8.49 2.17 6.69
CA VAL A 210 -7.96 2.98 7.80
C VAL A 210 -9.07 3.22 8.82
N ALA A 211 -8.77 2.92 10.08
CA ALA A 211 -9.65 3.16 11.23
C ALA A 211 -9.03 4.21 12.17
N GLY A 212 -9.86 5.08 12.73
CA GLY A 212 -9.50 5.82 13.95
C GLY A 212 -9.80 4.98 15.18
N ALA A 213 -8.86 4.91 16.13
CA ALA A 213 -9.00 4.08 17.33
C ALA A 213 -10.21 4.49 18.21
N HIS A 214 -10.63 5.75 18.11
CA HIS A 214 -11.74 6.31 18.87
C HIS A 214 -13.07 6.37 18.09
N ASP A 215 -13.13 5.83 16.86
CA ASP A 215 -14.35 5.87 16.05
C ASP A 215 -15.46 4.97 16.62
N PRO A 216 -16.59 5.52 17.10
CA PRO A 216 -17.70 4.73 17.62
C PRO A 216 -18.66 4.25 16.52
N VAL A 217 -18.51 4.73 15.27
CA VAL A 217 -19.40 4.43 14.13
C VAL A 217 -18.85 3.27 13.32
N CYS A 218 -17.61 3.43 12.82
CA CYS A 218 -16.89 2.42 12.08
C CYS A 218 -15.70 1.96 12.94
N THR A 219 -16.00 1.14 13.94
CA THR A 219 -15.01 0.73 14.95
C THR A 219 -13.79 0.04 14.33
N PRO A 220 -12.59 0.11 14.97
CA PRO A 220 -11.43 -0.64 14.49
C PRO A 220 -11.70 -2.13 14.25
N ALA A 221 -12.55 -2.73 15.06
CA ALA A 221 -12.97 -4.13 14.89
C ALA A 221 -13.74 -4.35 13.57
N SER A 222 -14.75 -3.52 13.28
CA SER A 222 -15.52 -3.62 12.03
C SER A 222 -14.67 -3.30 10.79
N MET A 223 -13.73 -2.36 10.91
CA MET A 223 -12.79 -2.03 9.82
C MET A 223 -11.78 -3.16 9.55
N ARG A 224 -11.37 -3.87 10.59
CA ARG A 224 -10.51 -5.05 10.47
C ARG A 224 -11.25 -6.21 9.82
N GLU A 225 -12.53 -6.41 10.16
CA GLU A 225 -13.41 -7.39 9.50
C GLU A 225 -13.61 -7.05 8.02
N LEU A 226 -13.83 -5.77 7.70
CA LEU A 226 -13.91 -5.30 6.31
C LEU A 226 -12.63 -5.64 5.53
N ALA A 227 -11.46 -5.34 6.09
CA ALA A 227 -10.17 -5.65 5.47
C ALA A 227 -9.98 -7.15 5.25
N ALA A 228 -10.36 -7.99 6.23
CA ALA A 228 -10.28 -9.44 6.11
C ALA A 228 -11.22 -10.02 5.04
N GLY A 229 -12.28 -9.32 4.68
CA GLY A 229 -13.21 -9.71 3.61
C GLY A 229 -12.72 -9.38 2.19
N LEU A 230 -11.68 -8.55 2.05
CA LEU A 230 -11.11 -8.12 0.78
C LEU A 230 -9.88 -8.98 0.42
N PRO A 231 -9.70 -9.37 -0.86
CA PRO A 231 -8.57 -10.23 -1.28
C PRO A 231 -7.19 -9.56 -1.13
N ASP A 232 -7.11 -8.24 -1.34
CA ASP A 232 -5.88 -7.46 -1.26
C ASP A 232 -6.15 -6.18 -0.47
N ALA A 233 -6.05 -6.25 0.85
CA ALA A 233 -6.30 -5.12 1.74
C ALA A 233 -5.19 -4.94 2.77
N ARG A 234 -4.76 -3.69 2.92
CA ARG A 234 -3.92 -3.26 4.03
C ARG A 234 -4.80 -2.56 5.06
N PHE A 235 -4.79 -3.06 6.30
CA PHE A 235 -5.46 -2.41 7.43
C PHE A 235 -4.46 -1.56 8.23
N VAL A 236 -4.89 -0.36 8.62
CA VAL A 236 -4.15 0.55 9.50
C VAL A 236 -5.10 1.15 10.54
N GLU A 237 -4.69 1.17 11.79
CA GLU A 237 -5.38 1.85 12.88
C GLU A 237 -4.56 3.04 13.35
N LEU A 238 -5.18 4.22 13.42
CA LEU A 238 -4.54 5.44 13.92
C LEU A 238 -4.98 5.69 15.36
N PRO A 239 -4.05 5.68 16.33
CA PRO A 239 -4.37 5.64 17.74
C PRO A 239 -5.03 6.93 18.27
N ASP A 240 -4.72 8.07 17.65
CA ASP A 240 -5.11 9.40 18.14
C ASP A 240 -6.25 10.03 17.34
N ALA A 241 -6.89 9.26 16.45
CA ALA A 241 -7.99 9.72 15.59
C ALA A 241 -9.32 9.03 15.92
N SER A 242 -10.43 9.71 15.56
CA SER A 242 -11.77 9.17 15.58
C SER A 242 -12.31 9.00 14.15
N HIS A 243 -13.50 9.53 13.84
CA HIS A 243 -14.20 9.28 12.57
C HIS A 243 -13.68 10.12 11.40
N LEU A 244 -13.19 11.33 11.62
CA LEU A 244 -12.67 12.22 10.57
C LEU A 244 -11.13 12.18 10.51
N VAL A 245 -10.58 10.98 10.31
CA VAL A 245 -9.13 10.73 10.25
C VAL A 245 -8.38 11.71 9.34
N PRO A 246 -8.85 12.05 8.12
CA PRO A 246 -8.10 12.97 7.25
C PRO A 246 -7.95 14.37 7.82
N LEU A 247 -8.88 14.78 8.70
CA LEU A 247 -8.88 16.09 9.33
C LEU A 247 -8.05 16.08 10.61
N GLU A 248 -8.17 15.02 11.43
CA GLU A 248 -7.46 14.89 12.69
C GLU A 248 -5.96 14.58 12.47
N GLU A 249 -5.65 13.67 11.54
CA GLU A 249 -4.31 13.16 11.26
C GLU A 249 -3.89 13.35 9.79
N PRO A 250 -3.84 14.60 9.28
CA PRO A 250 -3.57 14.84 7.87
C PRO A 250 -2.16 14.41 7.43
N ALA A 251 -1.18 14.42 8.33
CA ALA A 251 0.18 13.99 8.03
C ALA A 251 0.27 12.46 7.87
N ALA A 252 -0.31 11.71 8.80
CA ALA A 252 -0.39 10.25 8.72
C ALA A 252 -1.22 9.81 7.51
N THR A 253 -2.35 10.47 7.27
CA THR A 253 -3.20 10.22 6.09
C THR A 253 -2.42 10.44 4.79
N ALA A 254 -1.72 11.56 4.64
CA ALA A 254 -0.93 11.85 3.43
C ALA A 254 0.19 10.80 3.22
N ALA A 255 0.86 10.37 4.28
CA ALA A 255 1.87 9.30 4.22
C ALA A 255 1.27 7.96 3.76
N LEU A 256 0.10 7.60 4.26
CA LEU A 256 -0.63 6.39 3.83
C LEU A 256 -1.06 6.49 2.36
N LEU A 257 -1.62 7.62 1.93
CA LEU A 257 -2.01 7.84 0.54
C LEU A 257 -0.79 7.85 -0.39
N ALA A 258 0.36 8.37 0.03
CA ALA A 258 1.59 8.29 -0.75
C ALA A 258 2.02 6.83 -1.00
N THR A 259 1.70 5.89 -0.11
CA THR A 259 1.92 4.45 -0.36
C THR A 259 0.93 3.88 -1.39
N LEU A 260 -0.32 4.31 -1.39
CA LEU A 260 -1.33 3.93 -2.38
C LEU A 260 -1.00 4.50 -3.77
N LEU A 261 -0.48 5.72 -3.85
CA LEU A 261 -0.16 6.44 -5.09
C LEU A 261 1.07 5.91 -5.83
N ARG A 262 2.07 5.39 -5.11
CA ARG A 262 3.32 4.86 -5.70
C ARG A 262 3.14 3.56 -6.48
N ARG A 263 1.92 3.17 -6.82
CA ARG A 263 1.59 1.87 -7.35
C ARG A 263 1.11 1.89 -8.78
N ASP A 264 1.91 1.23 -9.61
CA ASP A 264 1.47 0.74 -10.92
C ASP A 264 0.58 -0.52 -10.77
N GLY A 265 -0.51 -0.40 -10.00
CA GLY A 265 -1.52 -1.47 -9.89
C GLY A 265 -1.13 -2.73 -9.10
N GLN A 266 -0.01 -2.69 -8.38
CA GLN A 266 0.31 -3.70 -7.36
C GLN A 266 0.54 -3.00 -6.02
N PHE A 267 0.04 -3.55 -4.91
CA PHE A 267 0.60 -3.26 -3.61
C PHE A 267 2.06 -3.70 -3.63
N ASP A 268 2.93 -2.86 -4.20
CA ASP A 268 4.35 -3.01 -4.04
C ASP A 268 4.67 -2.68 -2.59
N ASP A 269 4.27 -3.62 -1.74
CA ASP A 269 4.78 -3.65 -0.40
C ASP A 269 6.30 -3.71 -0.54
N ALA A 270 7.01 -2.82 0.13
CA ALA A 270 8.48 -2.89 0.20
C ALA A 270 8.93 -4.30 0.63
N PHE A 271 8.06 -5.06 1.28
CA PHE A 271 8.28 -6.46 1.60
C PHE A 271 8.24 -7.36 0.36
N GLU A 272 7.21 -7.27 -0.49
CA GLU A 272 7.09 -8.11 -1.70
C GLU A 272 8.19 -7.78 -2.71
N ARG A 273 8.46 -6.49 -2.93
CA ARG A 273 9.61 -6.04 -3.72
C ARG A 273 10.91 -6.55 -3.13
N GLY A 274 11.06 -6.42 -1.81
CA GLY A 274 12.23 -6.90 -1.08
C GLY A 274 12.39 -8.40 -1.17
N MET A 275 11.31 -9.16 -1.05
CA MET A 275 11.32 -10.61 -1.20
C MET A 275 11.71 -11.03 -2.62
N SER A 276 11.17 -10.36 -3.64
CA SER A 276 11.54 -10.60 -5.04
C SER A 276 13.02 -10.33 -5.30
N VAL A 277 13.54 -9.20 -4.81
CA VAL A 277 14.97 -8.86 -4.94
C VAL A 277 15.85 -9.81 -4.14
N ARG A 278 15.47 -10.17 -2.91
CA ARG A 278 16.19 -11.13 -2.05
C ARG A 278 16.31 -12.48 -2.74
N ARG A 279 15.23 -13.01 -3.32
CA ARG A 279 15.24 -14.26 -4.09
C ARG A 279 16.13 -14.16 -5.32
N ALA A 280 16.03 -13.09 -6.08
CA ALA A 280 16.85 -12.88 -7.27
C ALA A 280 18.35 -12.76 -6.96
N VAL A 281 18.74 -12.26 -5.78
CA VAL A 281 20.13 -12.09 -5.35
C VAL A 281 20.67 -13.35 -4.66
N LEU A 282 19.93 -13.90 -3.70
CA LEU A 282 20.40 -15.02 -2.87
C LEU A 282 19.99 -16.41 -3.41
N GLY A 283 18.95 -16.47 -4.24
CA GLY A 283 18.34 -17.70 -4.77
C GLY A 283 17.18 -18.20 -3.91
N ASP A 284 16.23 -18.86 -4.58
CA ASP A 284 14.99 -19.33 -3.97
C ASP A 284 15.23 -20.29 -2.83
N GLU A 285 16.09 -21.29 -3.04
CA GLU A 285 16.39 -22.31 -2.04
C GLU A 285 16.96 -21.74 -0.75
N HIS A 286 17.86 -20.75 -0.84
CA HIS A 286 18.41 -20.07 0.33
C HIS A 286 17.32 -19.29 1.07
N VAL A 287 16.48 -18.55 0.34
CA VAL A 287 15.41 -17.74 0.92
C VAL A 287 14.33 -18.61 1.56
N ASP A 288 13.99 -19.75 0.95
CA ASP A 288 12.99 -20.68 1.50
C ASP A 288 13.49 -21.32 2.81
N ARG A 289 14.77 -21.72 2.86
CA ARG A 289 15.39 -22.20 4.12
C ARG A 289 15.39 -21.13 5.20
N ALA A 290 15.77 -19.91 4.85
CA ALA A 290 15.79 -18.79 5.79
C ALA A 290 14.37 -18.46 6.33
N ASN A 291 13.36 -18.46 5.45
CA ASN A 291 11.98 -18.23 5.84
C ASN A 291 11.41 -19.35 6.75
N ALA A 292 11.77 -20.60 6.47
CA ALA A 292 11.36 -21.74 7.30
C ALA A 292 11.99 -21.72 8.71
N ALA A 293 13.10 -21.01 8.90
CA ALA A 293 13.79 -20.83 10.17
C ALA A 293 13.31 -19.62 10.99
N ILE A 294 12.32 -18.86 10.51
CA ILE A 294 11.78 -17.70 11.23
C ILE A 294 11.00 -18.18 12.46
N THR A 295 11.32 -17.60 13.61
CA THR A 295 10.60 -17.78 14.87
C THR A 295 9.85 -16.51 15.24
N PRO A 296 8.90 -16.54 16.20
CA PRO A 296 8.22 -15.33 16.66
C PRO A 296 9.19 -14.23 17.11
N GLU A 297 10.34 -14.58 17.70
CA GLU A 297 11.35 -13.63 18.18
C GLU A 297 12.16 -12.99 17.05
N THR A 298 12.24 -13.64 15.88
CA THR A 298 13.03 -13.15 14.74
C THR A 298 12.16 -12.59 13.62
N ALA A 299 10.84 -12.76 13.68
CA ALA A 299 9.91 -12.37 12.62
C ALA A 299 10.00 -10.88 12.28
N ASP A 300 9.92 -9.99 13.27
CA ASP A 300 9.99 -8.53 13.09
C ASP A 300 11.30 -8.10 12.44
N PHE A 301 12.41 -8.72 12.85
CA PHE A 301 13.73 -8.42 12.29
C PHE A 301 13.86 -8.91 10.84
N GLN A 302 13.32 -10.08 10.51
CA GLN A 302 13.30 -10.59 9.13
C GLN A 302 12.40 -9.75 8.23
N GLU A 303 11.27 -9.29 8.73
CA GLU A 303 10.41 -8.34 8.02
C GLU A 303 11.15 -7.01 7.78
N PHE A 304 11.77 -6.44 8.81
CA PHE A 304 12.57 -5.22 8.70
C PHE A 304 13.67 -5.32 7.64
N ILE A 305 14.48 -6.41 7.68
CA ILE A 305 15.54 -6.62 6.68
C ILE A 305 14.94 -6.73 5.27
N THR A 306 13.85 -7.49 5.12
CA THR A 306 13.24 -7.72 3.80
C THR A 306 12.70 -6.41 3.23
N ARG A 307 12.02 -5.60 4.03
CA ARG A 307 11.50 -4.29 3.60
C ARG A 307 12.62 -3.30 3.32
N TYR A 308 13.49 -3.10 4.30
CA TYR A 308 14.46 -2.00 4.26
C TYR A 308 15.69 -2.34 3.41
N ALA A 309 16.42 -3.43 3.73
CA ALA A 309 17.63 -3.74 3.00
C ALA A 309 17.33 -4.18 1.56
N TRP A 310 16.41 -5.11 1.37
CA TRP A 310 16.11 -5.66 0.05
C TRP A 310 15.14 -4.77 -0.75
N GLY A 311 14.07 -4.27 -0.11
CA GLY A 311 13.03 -3.49 -0.78
C GLY A 311 13.41 -2.03 -1.04
N GLU A 312 14.19 -1.40 -0.14
CA GLU A 312 14.53 0.02 -0.28
C GLU A 312 15.98 0.27 -0.72
N VAL A 313 16.94 -0.58 -0.35
CA VAL A 313 18.34 -0.37 -0.72
C VAL A 313 18.74 -1.18 -1.94
N TRP A 314 18.58 -2.52 -1.92
CA TRP A 314 18.99 -3.39 -3.01
C TRP A 314 18.11 -3.24 -4.28
N ALA A 315 16.88 -2.78 -4.15
CA ALA A 315 15.97 -2.51 -5.26
C ALA A 315 16.29 -1.21 -6.03
N ARG A 316 17.12 -0.31 -5.50
CA ARG A 316 17.42 0.98 -6.14
C ARG A 316 18.19 0.81 -7.45
N PRO A 317 17.85 1.55 -8.53
CA PRO A 317 18.42 1.36 -9.86
C PRO A 317 19.84 1.95 -10.06
N GLN A 318 20.35 2.78 -9.11
CA GLN A 318 21.58 3.54 -9.29
C GLN A 318 22.85 2.69 -9.35
N LEU A 319 22.82 1.47 -8.77
CA LEU A 319 23.90 0.50 -8.86
C LEU A 319 23.39 -0.82 -9.39
N THR A 320 24.16 -1.47 -10.25
CA THR A 320 23.88 -2.85 -10.68
C THR A 320 24.02 -3.84 -9.52
N ARG A 321 23.47 -5.05 -9.68
CA ARG A 321 23.63 -6.12 -8.66
C ARG A 321 25.08 -6.51 -8.41
N SER A 322 25.90 -6.55 -9.47
CA SER A 322 27.35 -6.81 -9.35
C SER A 322 28.04 -5.72 -8.53
N GLN A 323 27.76 -4.44 -8.80
CA GLN A 323 28.34 -3.32 -8.03
C GLN A 323 27.91 -3.36 -6.55
N ARG A 324 26.67 -3.74 -6.26
CA ARG A 324 26.21 -3.95 -4.88
C ARG A 324 26.93 -5.11 -4.21
N SER A 325 27.13 -6.22 -4.93
CA SER A 325 27.91 -7.36 -4.44
C SER A 325 29.34 -6.99 -4.11
N ILE A 326 30.01 -6.15 -4.93
CA ILE A 326 31.36 -5.63 -4.65
C ILE A 326 31.37 -4.87 -3.31
N ALA A 327 30.45 -3.92 -3.13
CA ALA A 327 30.37 -3.12 -1.91
C ALA A 327 30.08 -3.99 -0.67
N THR A 328 29.17 -4.97 -0.82
CA THR A 328 28.80 -5.90 0.26
C THR A 328 29.97 -6.81 0.64
N LEU A 329 30.67 -7.42 -0.32
CA LEU A 329 31.83 -8.26 -0.06
C LEU A 329 32.93 -7.48 0.67
N ALA A 330 33.28 -6.28 0.20
CA ALA A 330 34.26 -5.43 0.85
C ALA A 330 33.87 -5.06 2.29
N SER A 331 32.60 -4.76 2.52
CA SER A 331 32.07 -4.46 3.86
C SER A 331 32.15 -5.67 4.81
N LEU A 332 31.78 -6.87 4.32
CA LEU A 332 31.80 -8.10 5.12
C LEU A 332 33.20 -8.55 5.46
N VAL A 333 34.17 -8.40 4.53
CA VAL A 333 35.59 -8.67 4.77
C VAL A 333 36.13 -7.72 5.85
N THR A 334 35.78 -6.42 5.75
CA THR A 334 36.23 -5.41 6.73
C THR A 334 35.62 -5.64 8.11
N GLY A 335 34.36 -6.07 8.16
CA GLY A 335 33.65 -6.36 9.40
C GLY A 335 33.98 -7.73 10.04
N GLY A 336 34.69 -8.62 9.34
CA GLY A 336 34.98 -9.97 9.82
C GLY A 336 33.74 -10.89 9.90
N HIS A 337 32.73 -10.65 9.06
CA HIS A 337 31.47 -11.42 9.05
C HIS A 337 31.56 -12.63 8.12
N GLU A 338 32.21 -13.71 8.57
CA GLU A 338 32.57 -14.87 7.70
C GLU A 338 31.32 -15.65 7.22
N SER A 339 30.31 -15.85 8.06
CA SER A 339 29.08 -16.58 7.68
C SER A 339 28.32 -15.85 6.57
N GLU A 340 28.14 -14.55 6.72
CA GLU A 340 27.50 -13.70 5.72
C GLU A 340 28.36 -13.56 4.46
N LEU A 341 29.69 -13.55 4.62
CA LEU A 341 30.60 -13.51 3.48
C LEU A 341 30.46 -14.75 2.59
N ARG A 342 30.38 -15.97 3.15
CA ARG A 342 30.15 -17.20 2.38
C ARG A 342 28.87 -17.12 1.56
N MET A 343 27.76 -16.69 2.18
CA MET A 343 26.48 -16.48 1.51
C MET A 343 26.60 -15.45 0.37
N HIS A 344 27.27 -14.34 0.62
CA HIS A 344 27.42 -13.27 -0.38
C HIS A 344 28.46 -13.60 -1.48
N VAL A 345 29.39 -14.54 -1.29
CA VAL A 345 30.22 -15.09 -2.37
C VAL A 345 29.34 -15.88 -3.36
N HIS A 346 28.43 -16.73 -2.88
CA HIS A 346 27.44 -17.40 -3.75
C HIS A 346 26.56 -16.39 -4.49
N ALA A 347 26.06 -15.37 -3.78
CA ALA A 347 25.25 -14.32 -4.38
C ALA A 347 26.02 -13.49 -5.43
N ALA A 348 27.30 -13.21 -5.20
CA ALA A 348 28.14 -12.46 -6.12
C ALA A 348 28.33 -13.18 -7.46
N LEU A 349 28.56 -14.49 -7.42
CA LEU A 349 28.62 -15.33 -8.63
C LEU A 349 27.30 -15.30 -9.39
N ARG A 350 26.17 -15.44 -8.68
CA ARG A 350 24.81 -15.34 -9.26
C ARG A 350 24.56 -13.96 -9.86
N ASN A 351 25.09 -12.91 -9.27
CA ASN A 351 24.94 -11.52 -9.72
C ASN A 351 25.93 -11.14 -10.84
N GLY A 352 26.68 -12.11 -11.37
CA GLY A 352 27.52 -11.97 -12.55
C GLY A 352 28.99 -11.64 -12.30
N LEU A 353 29.47 -11.69 -11.04
CA LEU A 353 30.91 -11.61 -10.77
C LEU A 353 31.58 -12.94 -11.02
N THR A 354 32.77 -12.90 -11.59
CA THR A 354 33.62 -14.07 -11.80
C THR A 354 34.42 -14.43 -10.52
N ARG A 355 34.90 -15.67 -10.42
CA ARG A 355 35.76 -16.12 -9.33
C ARG A 355 37.02 -15.23 -9.18
N THR A 356 37.60 -14.78 -10.30
CA THR A 356 38.75 -13.89 -10.33
C THR A 356 38.45 -12.51 -9.77
N GLU A 357 37.28 -11.92 -10.18
CA GLU A 357 36.86 -10.62 -9.66
C GLU A 357 36.58 -10.66 -8.16
N ILE A 358 35.96 -11.75 -7.65
CA ILE A 358 35.75 -11.92 -6.20
C ILE A 358 37.04 -11.98 -5.44
N ALA A 359 38.05 -12.72 -5.94
CA ALA A 359 39.39 -12.78 -5.35
C ALA A 359 40.07 -11.41 -5.36
N GLU A 360 39.92 -10.64 -6.44
CA GLU A 360 40.49 -9.29 -6.56
C GLU A 360 39.83 -8.30 -5.61
N ILE A 361 38.50 -8.40 -5.38
CA ILE A 361 37.81 -7.58 -4.39
C ILE A 361 38.37 -7.82 -2.98
N ILE A 362 38.61 -9.09 -2.61
CA ILE A 362 39.19 -9.44 -1.30
C ILE A 362 40.63 -8.92 -1.21
N HIS A 363 41.41 -9.10 -2.29
CA HIS A 363 42.81 -8.62 -2.37
C HIS A 363 42.85 -7.07 -2.22
N HIS A 364 42.02 -6.35 -2.95
CA HIS A 364 41.93 -4.89 -2.83
C HIS A 364 41.52 -4.47 -1.41
N THR A 365 40.55 -5.16 -0.83
CA THR A 365 40.03 -4.87 0.52
C THR A 365 41.08 -5.10 1.60
N ALA A 366 42.07 -6.02 1.37
CA ALA A 366 43.14 -6.30 2.31
C ALA A 366 43.98 -5.07 2.70
N LEU A 367 44.09 -4.08 1.80
CA LEU A 367 44.80 -2.82 2.05
C LEU A 367 44.13 -1.98 3.15
N TYR A 368 42.80 -2.13 3.32
CA TYR A 368 41.98 -1.35 4.25
C TYR A 368 41.54 -2.15 5.48
N ALA A 369 41.31 -3.46 5.32
CA ALA A 369 40.83 -4.35 6.38
C ALA A 369 41.99 -5.08 7.11
N GLY A 370 43.17 -5.09 6.51
CA GLY A 370 44.35 -5.80 7.01
C GLY A 370 44.45 -7.25 6.53
N LEU A 371 45.67 -7.78 6.51
CA LEU A 371 45.99 -9.12 5.97
C LEU A 371 45.27 -10.28 6.70
N PRO A 372 45.08 -10.25 8.04
CA PRO A 372 44.35 -11.34 8.71
C PRO A 372 42.88 -11.46 8.22
N ALA A 373 42.16 -10.35 8.06
CA ALA A 373 40.77 -10.36 7.56
C ALA A 373 40.72 -10.90 6.13
N ALA A 374 41.66 -10.49 5.27
CA ALA A 374 41.71 -10.99 3.90
C ALA A 374 42.06 -12.50 3.84
N ASN A 375 42.93 -13.02 4.70
CA ASN A 375 43.23 -14.44 4.77
C ASN A 375 42.01 -15.29 5.13
N SER A 376 41.23 -14.87 6.16
CA SER A 376 39.98 -15.52 6.52
C SER A 376 38.95 -15.48 5.35
N ALA A 377 38.85 -14.32 4.71
CA ALA A 377 37.93 -14.14 3.56
C ALA A 377 38.31 -15.03 2.36
N LEU A 378 39.65 -15.13 2.04
CA LEU A 378 40.09 -16.01 0.97
C LEU A 378 39.89 -17.50 1.30
N ALA A 379 39.98 -17.90 2.58
CA ALA A 379 39.64 -19.25 3.00
C ALA A 379 38.16 -19.53 2.79
N ALA A 380 37.27 -18.66 3.29
CA ALA A 380 35.83 -18.76 3.10
C ALA A 380 35.40 -18.82 1.61
N MET A 381 36.03 -17.98 0.77
CA MET A 381 35.81 -17.98 -0.68
C MET A 381 36.24 -19.32 -1.33
N ARG A 382 37.40 -19.88 -0.96
CA ARG A 382 37.88 -21.16 -1.50
C ARG A 382 36.93 -22.29 -1.17
N ASP A 383 36.42 -22.33 0.05
CA ASP A 383 35.42 -23.34 0.46
C ASP A 383 34.19 -23.29 -0.42
N VAL A 384 33.64 -22.10 -0.63
CA VAL A 384 32.45 -21.90 -1.51
C VAL A 384 32.74 -22.36 -2.93
N PHE A 385 33.92 -22.05 -3.47
CA PHE A 385 34.30 -22.49 -4.84
C PHE A 385 34.48 -24.00 -4.94
N ALA A 386 34.94 -24.66 -3.88
CA ALA A 386 35.06 -26.13 -3.81
C ALA A 386 33.70 -26.81 -3.76
N GLU A 387 32.77 -26.30 -2.97
CA GLU A 387 31.37 -26.77 -2.90
C GLU A 387 30.71 -26.78 -4.29
N GLN A 388 30.84 -25.71 -5.06
CA GLN A 388 30.32 -25.61 -6.42
C GLN A 388 30.98 -26.53 -7.44
N SER A 389 32.26 -26.89 -7.22
CA SER A 389 33.01 -27.78 -8.14
C SER A 389 32.71 -29.26 -7.86
N GLY A 390 32.33 -29.60 -6.63
CA GLY A 390 31.89 -30.94 -6.22
C GLY A 390 30.51 -31.32 -6.77
N ASP A 391 29.58 -30.37 -6.85
CA ASP A 391 28.25 -30.59 -7.46
C ASP A 391 28.33 -30.83 -8.99
N ALA A 392 29.28 -30.22 -9.68
CA ALA A 392 29.47 -30.42 -11.11
C ALA A 392 30.07 -31.81 -11.46
N GLY A 393 30.67 -32.51 -10.47
CA GLY A 393 31.25 -33.83 -10.65
C GLY A 393 30.26 -35.01 -10.52
N SER A 394 29.06 -34.76 -9.98
CA SER A 394 28.05 -35.81 -9.77
C SER A 394 27.11 -36.05 -10.96
N GLU A 395 27.08 -35.15 -11.91
CA GLU A 395 26.25 -35.29 -13.14
C GLU A 395 26.99 -35.87 -14.34
N ALA A 396 28.31 -36.12 -14.25
CA ALA A 396 29.15 -36.54 -15.39
C ALA A 396 29.53 -38.04 -15.40
N SER A 397 28.93 -38.90 -14.61
CA SER A 397 29.25 -40.34 -14.58
C SER A 397 28.05 -41.26 -14.85
N THR A 398 27.54 -41.16 -16.09
CA THR A 398 26.71 -42.21 -16.74
C THR A 398 26.97 -42.22 -18.24
N GLU A 399 28.13 -42.67 -18.66
CA GLU A 399 28.31 -43.24 -20.00
C GLU A 399 28.37 -44.77 -19.93
N PRO A 400 27.65 -45.48 -20.83
CA PRO A 400 27.62 -46.94 -20.83
C PRO A 400 28.93 -47.52 -21.40
N GLY A 401 29.52 -48.47 -20.66
CA GLY A 401 30.72 -49.17 -21.04
C GLY A 401 30.58 -49.90 -22.37
N ILE A 402 31.50 -49.65 -23.29
CA ILE A 402 31.73 -50.42 -24.50
C ILE A 402 32.55 -51.66 -24.11
N ALA A 403 31.98 -52.83 -24.34
CA ALA A 403 32.61 -54.14 -24.17
C ALA A 403 33.82 -54.25 -25.13
N GLN A 404 35.01 -54.47 -24.60
CA GLN A 404 36.18 -54.91 -25.37
C GLN A 404 36.13 -56.45 -25.49
N ASN A 405 35.96 -56.94 -26.73
CA ASN A 405 36.22 -58.30 -27.14
C ASN A 405 37.72 -58.58 -27.08
N SER A 406 38.12 -59.55 -26.28
CA SER A 406 39.42 -60.19 -26.32
C SER A 406 39.42 -61.34 -27.31
N GLU A 407 40.18 -61.22 -28.38
CA GLU A 407 40.57 -62.37 -29.21
C GLU A 407 41.82 -63.05 -28.64
N PRO A 408 42.00 -64.37 -28.80
CA PRO A 408 43.11 -65.13 -28.21
C PRO A 408 44.34 -65.10 -29.14
N GLU A 409 45.53 -64.91 -28.54
CA GLU A 409 46.83 -65.13 -29.20
C GLU A 409 47.03 -66.62 -29.43
N GLU A 410 47.20 -67.00 -30.69
CA GLU A 410 47.83 -68.27 -31.08
C GLU A 410 49.33 -68.16 -31.00
N ASN A 411 49.91 -69.13 -30.31
CA ASN A 411 51.33 -69.36 -30.19
C ASN A 411 51.78 -70.30 -31.29
N ASP A 412 52.78 -69.91 -32.07
CA ASP A 412 53.68 -70.90 -32.73
C ASP A 412 55.03 -70.24 -33.09
N GLY A 413 56.13 -70.96 -32.68
CA GLY A 413 57.46 -70.87 -33.25
C GLY A 413 58.53 -70.37 -32.34
#